data_15039bd1ac1a5f25f478846fb1e4e20e
#
_entry.id   15039bd1ac1a5f25f478846fb1e4e20e
#
_cell.length_a   1.000
_cell.length_b   1.000
_cell.length_c   1.000
_cell.angle_alpha   90.00
_cell.angle_beta   90.00
_cell.angle_gamma   90.00
#
_symmetry.space_group_name_H-M   'P 1'
#
loop_
_entity.id
_entity.type
_entity.pdbx_description
1 polymer ?
#
loop_
_entity_poly.entity_id
_entity_poly.type
_entity_poly.pdbx_seq_one_letter_code
_entity_poly.pdbx_strand_id
1 'polypeptide(L)'
;MVSENRCLYELAPLEIMFLLRGAAEVVTPKPTSVPLVGEAMGQVVRHPHADVLIDGNQIVEIGQNLDPSNSNVIDVSGKVIVPGFVDSHTHLVWSGSREHELEWKLEGRTYQEILADGGGILRTVEETRKASKEDLQEESLVRLKNAVRHGTTTIEIKSGYGLEKETEIKQLKVANWLGTLGLADTVVTYMGAHAIPDDMDRYTYVASVLKNLEELRELAEFCDVFCEEGVFTDEESRTILEAARNAGFGLKIHADEFGDTGGGKLAAELRVISADHLAGSTLETIQALRDSGVIGVLLPGTPLAILSDHFAPARKMIANNLPIAIATDCNPNCYTESMQLIQQLAVFRMGMTPAESLVASTINAALAIGKTDRGCIAEGWKADLLICDIPDYRHLTYHFGINHVETVIIDGKVIDA
;
A
#
# COMPACT_ATOMS: atom_id res chain seq x y z
N MET A 1 -47.36 -19.26 38.11
CA MET A 1 -45.91 -19.14 38.00
C MET A 1 -45.64 -18.41 36.70
N VAL A 2 -45.35 -17.14 36.82
CA VAL A 2 -45.17 -16.22 35.69
C VAL A 2 -43.66 -16.21 35.40
N SER A 3 -43.28 -16.62 34.20
CA SER A 3 -41.86 -16.54 33.73
C SER A 3 -41.60 -15.11 33.23
N GLU A 4 -40.76 -14.39 33.95
CA GLU A 4 -40.23 -13.09 33.53
C GLU A 4 -39.29 -13.28 32.34
N ASN A 5 -39.76 -12.90 31.15
CA ASN A 5 -38.89 -12.62 30.00
C ASN A 5 -38.18 -11.29 30.26
N ARG A 6 -36.95 -11.35 30.76
CA ARG A 6 -36.00 -10.21 30.67
C ARG A 6 -35.53 -10.08 29.23
N CYS A 7 -36.11 -9.13 28.52
CA CYS A 7 -35.58 -8.60 27.28
C CYS A 7 -34.27 -7.87 27.62
N LEU A 8 -33.13 -8.50 27.40
CA LEU A 8 -31.82 -7.84 27.41
C LEU A 8 -31.77 -6.98 26.14
N TYR A 9 -32.07 -5.71 26.28
CA TYR A 9 -31.62 -4.73 25.30
C TYR A 9 -30.08 -4.73 25.37
N GLU A 10 -29.43 -5.31 24.38
CA GLU A 10 -28.02 -5.00 24.07
C GLU A 10 -27.99 -3.49 23.79
N LEU A 11 -27.55 -2.74 24.76
CA LEU A 11 -27.16 -1.34 24.54
C LEU A 11 -26.03 -1.39 23.51
N ALA A 12 -26.28 -0.84 22.31
CA ALA A 12 -25.23 -0.55 21.37
C ALA A 12 -24.10 0.18 22.13
N PRO A 13 -22.81 -0.15 21.90
CA PRO A 13 -21.74 0.55 22.57
C PRO A 13 -21.91 2.04 22.28
N LEU A 14 -21.98 2.85 23.35
CA LEU A 14 -21.97 4.31 23.23
C LEU A 14 -20.79 4.66 22.36
N GLU A 15 -21.03 5.27 21.20
CA GLU A 15 -19.99 5.83 20.34
C GLU A 15 -19.21 6.81 21.20
N ILE A 16 -17.93 6.51 21.42
CA ILE A 16 -17.08 7.28 22.33
C ILE A 16 -16.46 8.37 21.49
N MET A 17 -16.86 9.62 21.72
CA MET A 17 -16.17 10.78 21.14
C MET A 17 -14.78 10.91 21.77
N PHE A 18 -13.78 11.19 20.94
CA PHE A 18 -12.40 11.50 21.36
C PHE A 18 -12.07 12.93 20.97
N LEU A 19 -11.36 13.62 21.86
CA LEU A 19 -10.76 14.90 21.57
C LEU A 19 -9.24 14.77 21.71
N LEU A 20 -8.52 14.82 20.59
CA LEU A 20 -7.06 14.96 20.57
C LEU A 20 -6.75 16.43 20.83
N ARG A 21 -6.15 16.74 21.99
CA ARG A 21 -6.00 18.12 22.46
C ARG A 21 -4.57 18.62 22.41
N GLY A 22 -4.39 19.81 21.82
CA GLY A 22 -3.16 20.58 21.98
C GLY A 22 -2.01 20.14 21.09
N ALA A 23 -2.28 19.51 19.94
CA ALA A 23 -1.23 19.15 18.99
C ALA A 23 -0.36 20.38 18.64
N ALA A 24 0.97 20.19 18.54
CA ALA A 24 1.85 21.23 18.03
C ALA A 24 1.39 21.68 16.62
N GLU A 25 1.04 20.72 15.79
CA GLU A 25 0.37 20.95 14.53
C GLU A 25 -0.42 19.72 14.06
N VAL A 26 -1.49 19.95 13.31
CA VAL A 26 -2.14 18.94 12.47
C VAL A 26 -1.77 19.25 11.02
N VAL A 27 -1.19 18.26 10.33
CA VAL A 27 -0.70 18.44 8.95
C VAL A 27 -1.39 17.43 8.03
N THR A 28 -1.98 17.93 6.95
CA THR A 28 -2.79 17.11 6.07
C THR A 28 -2.70 17.57 4.62
N PRO A 29 -2.78 16.67 3.62
CA PRO A 29 -3.11 17.07 2.25
C PRO A 29 -4.47 17.76 2.19
N LYS A 30 -4.72 18.51 1.11
CA LYS A 30 -6.06 19.00 0.82
C LYS A 30 -7.02 17.84 0.54
N PRO A 31 -8.23 17.83 1.14
CA PRO A 31 -9.24 16.83 0.82
C PRO A 31 -9.65 16.93 -0.66
N THR A 32 -9.61 15.80 -1.35
CA THR A 32 -9.95 15.71 -2.77
C THR A 32 -10.33 14.27 -3.13
N SER A 33 -11.18 14.11 -4.14
CA SER A 33 -11.52 12.80 -4.75
C SER A 33 -10.71 12.52 -6.03
N VAL A 34 -9.79 13.39 -6.39
CA VAL A 34 -8.87 13.21 -7.53
C VAL A 34 -7.42 13.34 -7.06
N PRO A 35 -6.46 12.66 -7.67
CA PRO A 35 -5.07 12.72 -7.24
C PRO A 35 -4.50 14.13 -7.33
N LEU A 36 -3.69 14.50 -6.34
CA LEU A 36 -2.89 15.72 -6.37
C LEU A 36 -1.70 15.54 -7.32
N VAL A 37 -1.42 16.55 -8.13
CA VAL A 37 -0.39 16.50 -9.18
C VAL A 37 0.49 17.75 -9.17
N GLY A 38 1.69 17.64 -9.72
CA GLY A 38 2.61 18.76 -9.90
C GLY A 38 2.85 19.55 -8.62
N GLU A 39 2.69 20.87 -8.67
CA GLU A 39 2.89 21.77 -7.52
C GLU A 39 1.92 21.48 -6.37
N ALA A 40 0.71 20.96 -6.65
CA ALA A 40 -0.26 20.67 -5.61
C ALA A 40 0.20 19.53 -4.67
N MET A 41 1.07 18.61 -5.12
CA MET A 41 1.67 17.61 -4.26
C MET A 41 2.59 18.22 -3.17
N GLY A 42 3.20 19.36 -3.45
CA GLY A 42 4.04 20.08 -2.48
C GLY A 42 3.26 20.92 -1.48
N GLN A 43 1.92 20.93 -1.56
CA GLN A 43 1.06 21.78 -0.72
C GLN A 43 0.31 20.95 0.32
N VAL A 44 0.68 21.12 1.59
CA VAL A 44 -0.04 20.58 2.74
C VAL A 44 -0.69 21.69 3.53
N VAL A 45 -1.85 21.42 4.12
CA VAL A 45 -2.51 22.30 5.07
C VAL A 45 -1.92 22.04 6.44
N ARG A 46 -1.58 23.13 7.17
CA ARG A 46 -1.05 23.06 8.53
C ARG A 46 -1.97 23.82 9.48
N HIS A 47 -2.41 23.16 10.53
CA HIS A 47 -3.20 23.77 11.60
C HIS A 47 -2.33 23.79 12.87
N PRO A 48 -1.67 24.94 13.18
CA PRO A 48 -0.84 25.04 14.38
C PRO A 48 -1.71 25.09 15.66
N HIS A 49 -1.24 24.44 16.69
CA HIS A 49 -1.91 24.38 18.00
C HIS A 49 -3.37 23.95 17.91
N ALA A 50 -3.64 22.90 17.11
CA ALA A 50 -5.01 22.45 16.85
C ALA A 50 -5.38 21.23 17.68
N ASP A 51 -6.68 21.14 17.92
CA ASP A 51 -7.39 19.99 18.44
C ASP A 51 -8.08 19.25 17.28
N VAL A 52 -8.32 17.94 17.44
CA VAL A 52 -9.11 17.13 16.49
C VAL A 52 -10.21 16.40 17.28
N LEU A 53 -11.45 16.64 16.91
CA LEU A 53 -12.61 15.95 17.47
C LEU A 53 -13.03 14.81 16.55
N ILE A 54 -13.18 13.62 17.14
CA ILE A 54 -13.56 12.37 16.46
C ILE A 54 -14.83 11.84 17.10
N ASP A 55 -15.81 11.47 16.27
CA ASP A 55 -17.04 10.79 16.68
C ASP A 55 -17.20 9.51 15.86
N GLY A 56 -17.27 8.38 16.56
CA GLY A 56 -17.24 7.08 15.92
C GLY A 56 -15.99 6.92 15.03
N ASN A 57 -16.18 6.73 13.74
CA ASN A 57 -15.11 6.55 12.78
C ASN A 57 -14.82 7.78 11.91
N GLN A 58 -15.37 8.96 12.26
CA GLN A 58 -15.23 10.18 11.46
C GLN A 58 -14.59 11.32 12.23
N ILE A 59 -13.85 12.14 11.52
CA ILE A 59 -13.37 13.44 12.00
C ILE A 59 -14.54 14.42 11.93
N VAL A 60 -14.87 15.03 13.08
CA VAL A 60 -16.02 15.96 13.19
C VAL A 60 -15.58 17.40 13.06
N GLU A 61 -14.46 17.76 13.71
CA GLU A 61 -14.00 19.15 13.75
C GLU A 61 -12.49 19.22 13.94
N ILE A 62 -11.86 20.21 13.33
CA ILE A 62 -10.46 20.56 13.50
C ILE A 62 -10.40 22.04 13.85
N GLY A 63 -9.85 22.39 15.01
CA GLY A 63 -9.84 23.77 15.48
C GLY A 63 -8.94 23.99 16.67
N GLN A 64 -9.03 25.17 17.30
CA GLN A 64 -8.32 25.48 18.52
C GLN A 64 -9.32 25.60 19.69
N ASN A 65 -8.97 25.05 20.85
CA ASN A 65 -9.77 25.13 22.06
C ASN A 65 -11.19 24.55 21.88
N LEU A 66 -11.32 23.41 21.20
CA LEU A 66 -12.59 22.72 21.00
C LEU A 66 -13.22 22.34 22.36
N ASP A 67 -14.55 22.33 22.41
CA ASP A 67 -15.28 21.95 23.61
C ASP A 67 -15.10 20.46 23.92
N PRO A 68 -14.54 20.09 25.08
CA PRO A 68 -14.36 18.68 25.45
C PRO A 68 -15.64 18.00 25.95
N SER A 69 -16.78 18.72 25.99
CA SER A 69 -18.04 18.20 26.56
C SER A 69 -18.45 16.92 25.84
N ASN A 70 -18.63 15.85 26.61
CA ASN A 70 -19.00 14.51 26.17
C ASN A 70 -17.92 13.72 25.39
N SER A 71 -16.65 14.13 25.44
CA SER A 71 -15.53 13.42 24.79
C SER A 71 -14.48 12.94 25.78
N ASN A 72 -13.80 11.82 25.46
CA ASN A 72 -12.58 11.42 26.13
C ASN A 72 -11.44 12.27 25.58
N VAL A 73 -10.74 13.01 26.44
CA VAL A 73 -9.62 13.88 26.06
C VAL A 73 -8.32 13.10 26.09
N ILE A 74 -7.60 13.10 24.98
CA ILE A 74 -6.24 12.58 24.86
C ILE A 74 -5.31 13.79 24.68
N ASP A 75 -4.38 14.00 25.61
CA ASP A 75 -3.39 15.05 25.52
C ASP A 75 -2.29 14.67 24.51
N VAL A 76 -2.19 15.47 23.44
CA VAL A 76 -1.19 15.31 22.38
C VAL A 76 -0.29 16.56 22.27
N SER A 77 -0.13 17.28 23.40
CA SER A 77 0.67 18.50 23.46
C SER A 77 2.10 18.26 22.99
N GLY A 78 2.57 19.13 22.10
CA GLY A 78 3.92 19.06 21.54
C GLY A 78 4.11 18.03 20.41
N LYS A 79 3.09 17.25 20.08
CA LYS A 79 3.12 16.21 19.03
C LYS A 79 2.51 16.69 17.71
N VAL A 80 2.83 16.01 16.65
CA VAL A 80 2.26 16.26 15.31
C VAL A 80 1.23 15.18 14.99
N ILE A 81 0.09 15.61 14.43
CA ILE A 81 -0.91 14.69 13.89
C ILE A 81 -0.85 14.72 12.38
N VAL A 82 -0.74 13.55 11.74
CA VAL A 82 -0.80 13.37 10.28
C VAL A 82 -1.84 12.29 9.94
N PRO A 83 -2.33 12.21 8.67
CA PRO A 83 -3.18 11.11 8.24
C PRO A 83 -2.44 9.77 8.37
N GLY A 84 -3.18 8.71 8.61
CA GLY A 84 -2.67 7.35 8.50
C GLY A 84 -2.04 7.09 7.13
N PHE A 85 -0.89 6.40 7.12
CA PHE A 85 -0.24 6.05 5.86
C PHE A 85 -1.04 4.96 5.14
N VAL A 86 -1.04 5.05 3.83
CA VAL A 86 -1.64 4.06 2.94
C VAL A 86 -0.51 3.38 2.16
N ASP A 87 -0.36 2.09 2.37
CA ASP A 87 0.58 1.26 1.63
C ASP A 87 -0.15 0.61 0.45
N SER A 88 -0.01 1.21 -0.73
CA SER A 88 -0.81 0.88 -1.90
C SER A 88 -0.23 -0.26 -2.76
N HIS A 89 0.84 -0.93 -2.26
CA HIS A 89 1.48 -2.02 -2.97
C HIS A 89 2.28 -2.91 -2.00
N THR A 90 1.77 -4.10 -1.69
CA THR A 90 2.50 -5.13 -0.94
C THR A 90 2.17 -6.53 -1.44
N HIS A 91 3.09 -7.48 -1.14
CA HIS A 91 2.88 -8.91 -1.28
C HIS A 91 2.94 -9.57 0.10
N LEU A 92 2.15 -9.08 1.06
CA LEU A 92 2.29 -9.36 2.49
C LEU A 92 2.18 -10.84 2.88
N VAL A 93 1.47 -11.65 2.05
CA VAL A 93 1.19 -13.07 2.34
C VAL A 93 2.15 -13.98 1.59
N TRP A 94 3.21 -14.41 2.28
CA TRP A 94 4.17 -15.41 1.79
C TRP A 94 4.72 -16.22 2.96
N SER A 95 5.38 -17.33 2.68
CA SER A 95 6.20 -18.08 3.63
C SER A 95 7.63 -18.23 3.15
N GLY A 96 8.53 -18.47 4.10
CA GLY A 96 9.95 -18.58 3.86
C GLY A 96 10.69 -17.25 3.87
N SER A 97 11.99 -17.32 3.61
CA SER A 97 12.88 -16.16 3.65
C SER A 97 13.96 -16.25 2.57
N ARG A 98 14.48 -15.08 2.16
CA ARG A 98 15.49 -14.93 1.11
C ARG A 98 16.71 -14.14 1.59
N GLU A 99 16.96 -14.06 2.88
CA GLU A 99 18.09 -13.32 3.48
C GLU A 99 19.46 -13.74 2.94
N HIS A 100 19.61 -15.03 2.64
CA HIS A 100 20.87 -15.58 2.06
C HIS A 100 21.20 -14.98 0.67
N GLU A 101 20.20 -14.50 -0.08
CA GLU A 101 20.43 -13.87 -1.37
C GLU A 101 21.14 -12.52 -1.24
N LEU A 102 21.09 -11.87 -0.07
CA LEU A 102 21.82 -10.61 0.13
C LEU A 102 23.34 -10.81 -0.01
N GLU A 103 23.89 -11.90 0.53
CA GLU A 103 25.31 -12.23 0.38
C GLU A 103 25.64 -12.47 -1.10
N TRP A 104 24.82 -13.21 -1.82
CA TRP A 104 25.01 -13.47 -3.24
C TRP A 104 24.97 -12.20 -4.09
N LYS A 105 24.06 -11.27 -3.79
CA LYS A 105 24.00 -9.95 -4.45
C LYS A 105 25.27 -9.13 -4.18
N LEU A 106 25.78 -9.15 -2.95
CA LEU A 106 27.03 -8.46 -2.58
C LEU A 106 28.26 -9.09 -3.24
N GLU A 107 28.24 -10.39 -3.54
CA GLU A 107 29.25 -11.08 -4.35
C GLU A 107 29.17 -10.72 -5.85
N GLY A 108 28.14 -9.97 -6.26
CA GLY A 108 27.93 -9.55 -7.65
C GLY A 108 27.26 -10.60 -8.53
N ARG A 109 26.59 -11.59 -7.93
CA ARG A 109 25.83 -12.59 -8.70
C ARG A 109 24.65 -11.93 -9.41
N THR A 110 24.46 -12.35 -10.64
CA THR A 110 23.33 -11.94 -11.46
C THR A 110 22.03 -12.60 -10.95
N TYR A 111 20.90 -12.02 -11.28
CA TYR A 111 19.58 -12.62 -10.98
C TYR A 111 19.44 -14.04 -11.53
N GLN A 112 19.98 -14.29 -12.74
CA GLN A 112 19.93 -15.62 -13.35
C GLN A 112 20.78 -16.66 -12.58
N GLU A 113 21.94 -16.28 -12.05
CA GLU A 113 22.76 -17.15 -11.21
C GLU A 113 22.06 -17.43 -9.87
N ILE A 114 21.39 -16.44 -9.29
CA ILE A 114 20.58 -16.61 -8.07
C ILE A 114 19.43 -17.60 -8.31
N LEU A 115 18.72 -17.47 -9.44
CA LEU A 115 17.66 -18.42 -9.82
C LEU A 115 18.21 -19.84 -10.02
N ALA A 116 19.34 -20.00 -10.70
CA ALA A 116 19.96 -21.30 -10.98
C ALA A 116 20.36 -22.02 -9.68
N ASP A 117 20.73 -21.28 -8.64
CA ASP A 117 21.11 -21.80 -7.33
C ASP A 117 19.89 -21.98 -6.38
N GLY A 118 18.66 -21.93 -6.93
CA GLY A 118 17.42 -22.19 -6.20
C GLY A 118 16.94 -21.03 -5.32
N GLY A 119 17.33 -19.80 -5.66
CA GLY A 119 16.83 -18.54 -5.09
C GLY A 119 15.69 -17.94 -5.93
N GLY A 120 15.44 -16.65 -5.72
CA GLY A 120 14.46 -15.88 -6.49
C GLY A 120 13.01 -16.16 -6.10
N ILE A 121 12.10 -15.71 -6.95
CA ILE A 121 10.65 -15.78 -6.70
C ILE A 121 10.16 -17.23 -6.56
N LEU A 122 10.72 -18.18 -7.33
CA LEU A 122 10.27 -19.56 -7.33
C LEU A 122 10.55 -20.27 -5.99
N ARG A 123 11.62 -19.90 -5.27
CA ARG A 123 11.83 -20.35 -3.90
C ARG A 123 10.69 -19.92 -2.97
N THR A 124 10.28 -18.66 -3.06
CA THR A 124 9.14 -18.16 -2.27
C THR A 124 7.86 -18.91 -2.63
N VAL A 125 7.64 -19.18 -3.91
CA VAL A 125 6.50 -19.97 -4.40
C VAL A 125 6.50 -21.36 -3.78
N GLU A 126 7.62 -22.05 -3.80
CA GLU A 126 7.75 -23.39 -3.22
C GLU A 126 7.42 -23.41 -1.72
N GLU A 127 7.98 -22.46 -0.94
CA GLU A 127 7.72 -22.37 0.49
C GLU A 127 6.26 -21.98 0.79
N THR A 128 5.68 -21.05 0.03
CA THR A 128 4.28 -20.63 0.18
C THR A 128 3.29 -21.74 -0.20
N ARG A 129 3.60 -22.56 -1.20
CA ARG A 129 2.80 -23.75 -1.55
C ARG A 129 2.79 -24.76 -0.41
N LYS A 130 3.95 -25.00 0.24
CA LYS A 130 4.10 -25.96 1.35
C LYS A 130 3.45 -25.49 2.65
N ALA A 131 3.45 -24.18 2.91
CA ALA A 131 2.92 -23.61 4.13
C ALA A 131 1.42 -23.89 4.29
N SER A 132 0.99 -24.20 5.51
CA SER A 132 -0.43 -24.27 5.85
C SER A 132 -1.07 -22.88 5.79
N LYS A 133 -2.40 -22.81 5.78
CA LYS A 133 -3.12 -21.54 5.88
C LYS A 133 -2.82 -20.85 7.20
N GLU A 134 -2.72 -21.61 8.27
CA GLU A 134 -2.43 -21.17 9.62
C GLU A 134 -1.02 -20.56 9.73
N ASP A 135 0.00 -21.20 9.12
CA ASP A 135 1.36 -20.64 9.05
C ASP A 135 1.35 -19.28 8.31
N LEU A 136 0.68 -19.20 7.16
CA LEU A 136 0.56 -17.93 6.40
C LEU A 136 -0.18 -16.85 7.20
N GLN A 137 -1.20 -17.22 7.98
CA GLN A 137 -1.91 -16.29 8.86
C GLN A 137 -1.00 -15.74 9.95
N GLU A 138 -0.25 -16.60 10.63
CA GLU A 138 0.66 -16.22 11.71
C GLU A 138 1.78 -15.29 11.19
N GLU A 139 2.48 -15.69 10.14
CA GLU A 139 3.57 -14.92 9.55
C GLU A 139 3.07 -13.54 9.02
N SER A 140 1.94 -13.52 8.30
CA SER A 140 1.39 -12.29 7.74
C SER A 140 0.82 -11.36 8.80
N LEU A 141 0.30 -11.89 9.92
CA LEU A 141 -0.15 -11.08 11.05
C LEU A 141 1.01 -10.34 11.71
N VAL A 142 2.18 -10.98 11.85
CA VAL A 142 3.38 -10.30 12.37
C VAL A 142 3.77 -9.13 11.48
N ARG A 143 3.78 -9.32 10.15
CA ARG A 143 4.10 -8.27 9.17
C ARG A 143 3.08 -7.14 9.22
N LEU A 144 1.78 -7.46 9.26
CA LEU A 144 0.72 -6.45 9.37
C LEU A 144 0.87 -5.62 10.65
N LYS A 145 1.12 -6.25 11.80
CA LYS A 145 1.35 -5.54 13.06
C LYS A 145 2.56 -4.60 12.97
N ASN A 146 3.65 -5.03 12.34
CA ASN A 146 4.81 -4.18 12.13
C ASN A 146 4.48 -2.99 11.22
N ALA A 147 3.75 -3.19 10.12
CA ALA A 147 3.29 -2.11 9.25
C ALA A 147 2.44 -1.09 10.03
N VAL A 148 1.50 -1.56 10.84
CA VAL A 148 0.64 -0.70 11.68
C VAL A 148 1.48 0.09 12.69
N ARG A 149 2.44 -0.54 13.38
CA ARG A 149 3.36 0.17 14.29
C ARG A 149 4.16 1.28 13.61
N HIS A 150 4.39 1.16 12.30
CA HIS A 150 5.05 2.19 11.50
C HIS A 150 4.08 3.17 10.83
N GLY A 151 2.78 3.10 11.18
CA GLY A 151 1.76 4.07 10.79
C GLY A 151 0.90 3.70 9.60
N THR A 152 1.00 2.49 9.07
CA THR A 152 0.12 2.03 8.00
C THR A 152 -1.27 1.73 8.55
N THR A 153 -2.29 2.43 8.06
CA THR A 153 -3.71 2.25 8.45
C THR A 153 -4.54 1.58 7.37
N THR A 154 -4.07 1.64 6.13
CA THR A 154 -4.67 0.96 4.98
C THR A 154 -3.57 0.31 4.16
N ILE A 155 -3.78 -0.95 3.73
CA ILE A 155 -2.76 -1.72 3.03
C ILE A 155 -3.39 -2.52 1.88
N GLU A 156 -2.75 -2.47 0.70
CA GLU A 156 -3.05 -3.40 -0.37
C GLU A 156 -2.23 -4.68 -0.19
N ILE A 157 -2.87 -5.83 -0.38
CA ILE A 157 -2.25 -7.15 -0.26
C ILE A 157 -2.47 -7.93 -1.56
N LYS A 158 -1.40 -8.14 -2.32
CA LYS A 158 -1.39 -8.92 -3.54
C LYS A 158 -1.09 -10.40 -3.24
N SER A 159 -1.72 -11.32 -3.95
CA SER A 159 -1.26 -12.71 -4.07
C SER A 159 -0.07 -12.81 -5.03
N GLY A 160 0.22 -13.97 -5.60
CA GLY A 160 1.23 -14.13 -6.65
C GLY A 160 2.44 -14.97 -6.25
N TYR A 161 2.41 -15.59 -5.07
CA TYR A 161 3.38 -16.61 -4.67
C TYR A 161 2.78 -18.04 -4.65
N GLY A 162 1.57 -18.20 -5.20
CA GLY A 162 1.00 -19.51 -5.43
C GLY A 162 1.39 -20.07 -6.78
N LEU A 163 1.18 -19.27 -7.81
CA LEU A 163 1.31 -19.65 -9.22
C LEU A 163 0.54 -20.94 -9.55
N GLU A 164 -0.46 -21.24 -8.76
CA GLU A 164 -1.44 -22.31 -8.90
C GLU A 164 -2.72 -21.91 -8.18
N LYS A 165 -3.87 -22.39 -8.66
CA LYS A 165 -5.18 -21.94 -8.18
C LYS A 165 -5.37 -22.09 -6.67
N GLU A 166 -5.04 -23.24 -6.14
CA GLU A 166 -5.27 -23.60 -4.73
C GLU A 166 -4.49 -22.69 -3.79
N THR A 167 -3.24 -22.40 -4.11
CA THR A 167 -2.37 -21.55 -3.28
C THR A 167 -2.70 -20.07 -3.46
N GLU A 168 -3.06 -19.61 -4.66
CA GLU A 168 -3.57 -18.26 -4.87
C GLU A 168 -4.84 -18.01 -4.03
N ILE A 169 -5.80 -18.93 -4.04
CA ILE A 169 -6.99 -18.87 -3.18
C ILE A 169 -6.61 -18.83 -1.70
N LYS A 170 -5.62 -19.65 -1.29
CA LYS A 170 -5.13 -19.68 0.10
C LYS A 170 -4.58 -18.30 0.50
N GLN A 171 -3.74 -17.67 -0.32
CA GLN A 171 -3.20 -16.34 -0.07
C GLN A 171 -4.31 -15.26 0.00
N LEU A 172 -5.23 -15.23 -0.96
CA LEU A 172 -6.34 -14.28 -0.97
C LEU A 172 -7.26 -14.43 0.25
N LYS A 173 -7.52 -15.66 0.70
CA LYS A 173 -8.28 -15.92 1.93
C LYS A 173 -7.55 -15.44 3.19
N VAL A 174 -6.22 -15.55 3.23
CA VAL A 174 -5.42 -15.01 4.33
C VAL A 174 -5.46 -13.48 4.30
N ALA A 175 -5.30 -12.84 3.14
CA ALA A 175 -5.40 -11.40 2.99
C ALA A 175 -6.77 -10.86 3.45
N ASN A 176 -7.87 -11.50 3.04
CA ASN A 176 -9.21 -11.14 3.51
C ASN A 176 -9.37 -11.35 5.02
N TRP A 177 -8.82 -12.44 5.57
CA TRP A 177 -8.87 -12.68 7.01
C TRP A 177 -8.16 -11.58 7.80
N LEU A 178 -6.99 -11.11 7.34
CA LEU A 178 -6.27 -9.99 7.97
C LEU A 178 -7.15 -8.74 8.07
N GLY A 179 -7.95 -8.44 7.05
CA GLY A 179 -8.90 -7.33 7.06
C GLY A 179 -10.01 -7.46 8.12
N THR A 180 -10.33 -8.68 8.57
CA THR A 180 -11.35 -8.89 9.61
C THR A 180 -10.85 -8.60 11.02
N LEU A 181 -9.54 -8.40 11.20
CA LEU A 181 -8.93 -8.21 12.53
C LEU A 181 -9.07 -6.79 13.07
N GLY A 182 -9.45 -5.81 12.23
CA GLY A 182 -9.58 -4.41 12.64
C GLY A 182 -8.24 -3.73 12.97
N LEU A 183 -7.10 -4.30 12.52
CA LEU A 183 -5.77 -3.73 12.71
C LEU A 183 -5.38 -2.75 11.60
N ALA A 184 -5.90 -2.94 10.41
CA ALA A 184 -5.80 -2.05 9.26
C ALA A 184 -6.91 -2.38 8.27
N ASP A 185 -7.29 -1.42 7.43
CA ASP A 185 -8.13 -1.73 6.27
C ASP A 185 -7.29 -2.42 5.19
N THR A 186 -7.81 -3.49 4.62
CA THR A 186 -7.14 -4.23 3.57
C THR A 186 -7.85 -4.09 2.23
N VAL A 187 -7.07 -3.99 1.16
CA VAL A 187 -7.52 -4.09 -0.23
C VAL A 187 -6.82 -5.29 -0.85
N VAL A 188 -7.58 -6.22 -1.41
CA VAL A 188 -7.03 -7.49 -1.89
C VAL A 188 -6.90 -7.48 -3.41
N THR A 189 -5.71 -7.86 -3.91
CA THR A 189 -5.38 -7.92 -5.32
C THR A 189 -4.98 -9.33 -5.73
N TYR A 190 -5.61 -9.89 -6.75
CA TYR A 190 -5.17 -11.13 -7.37
C TYR A 190 -4.02 -10.86 -8.34
N MET A 191 -2.92 -11.59 -8.18
CA MET A 191 -1.74 -11.47 -9.03
C MET A 191 -1.17 -12.85 -9.45
N GLY A 192 -2.00 -13.76 -9.94
CA GLY A 192 -1.50 -15.02 -10.50
C GLY A 192 -0.51 -14.83 -11.66
N ALA A 193 -0.54 -13.68 -12.32
CA ALA A 193 0.40 -13.32 -13.37
C ALA A 193 1.66 -12.59 -12.81
N HIS A 194 2.30 -13.16 -11.77
CA HIS A 194 3.50 -12.62 -11.13
C HIS A 194 4.79 -13.26 -11.68
N ALA A 195 4.75 -14.53 -12.00
CA ALA A 195 5.84 -15.25 -12.67
C ALA A 195 5.27 -16.45 -13.44
N ILE A 196 6.11 -17.07 -14.28
CA ILE A 196 5.79 -18.35 -14.91
C ILE A 196 6.40 -19.46 -14.04
N PRO A 197 5.61 -20.43 -13.56
CA PRO A 197 6.14 -21.55 -12.75
C PRO A 197 6.94 -22.52 -13.63
N ASP A 198 7.95 -23.17 -13.04
CA ASP A 198 8.83 -24.12 -13.77
C ASP A 198 8.13 -25.43 -14.14
N ASP A 199 7.03 -25.75 -13.48
CA ASP A 199 6.26 -27.00 -13.66
C ASP A 199 5.21 -26.93 -14.75
N MET A 200 5.08 -25.77 -15.47
CA MET A 200 4.08 -25.54 -16.51
C MET A 200 4.64 -24.70 -17.65
N ASP A 201 4.29 -25.03 -18.90
CA ASP A 201 4.64 -24.16 -20.02
C ASP A 201 3.81 -22.86 -20.00
N ARG A 202 4.40 -21.79 -20.54
CA ARG A 202 3.85 -20.43 -20.56
C ARG A 202 2.42 -20.36 -21.09
N TYR A 203 2.12 -21.02 -22.21
CA TYR A 203 0.79 -20.96 -22.84
C TYR A 203 -0.28 -21.60 -21.94
N THR A 204 0.01 -22.77 -21.40
CA THR A 204 -0.87 -23.47 -20.46
C THR A 204 -1.07 -22.65 -19.19
N TYR A 205 0.00 -22.00 -18.69
CA TYR A 205 -0.10 -21.16 -17.49
C TYR A 205 -0.99 -19.94 -17.71
N VAL A 206 -0.79 -19.17 -18.78
CA VAL A 206 -1.65 -18.03 -19.12
C VAL A 206 -3.11 -18.46 -19.25
N ALA A 207 -3.38 -19.59 -19.91
CA ALA A 207 -4.74 -20.13 -20.02
C ALA A 207 -5.32 -20.49 -18.65
N SER A 208 -4.51 -20.99 -17.70
CA SER A 208 -4.95 -21.27 -16.34
C SER A 208 -5.29 -20.00 -15.55
N VAL A 209 -4.49 -18.94 -15.68
CA VAL A 209 -4.77 -17.62 -15.06
C VAL A 209 -6.12 -17.09 -15.56
N LEU A 210 -6.34 -17.09 -16.87
CA LEU A 210 -7.60 -16.62 -17.47
C LEU A 210 -8.81 -17.41 -16.98
N LYS A 211 -8.69 -18.73 -16.88
CA LYS A 211 -9.78 -19.62 -16.43
C LYS A 211 -10.23 -19.34 -15.00
N ASN A 212 -9.34 -18.87 -14.14
CA ASN A 212 -9.61 -18.70 -12.71
C ASN A 212 -10.22 -17.34 -12.36
N LEU A 213 -10.21 -16.35 -13.26
CA LEU A 213 -10.59 -14.96 -12.97
C LEU A 213 -12.00 -14.83 -12.38
N GLU A 214 -13.01 -15.47 -12.96
CA GLU A 214 -14.40 -15.34 -12.51
C GLU A 214 -14.57 -15.81 -11.06
N GLU A 215 -13.93 -16.90 -10.67
CA GLU A 215 -14.02 -17.44 -9.31
C GLU A 215 -13.24 -16.57 -8.31
N LEU A 216 -12.06 -16.06 -8.71
CA LEU A 216 -11.20 -15.27 -7.86
C LEU A 216 -11.71 -13.84 -7.64
N ARG A 217 -12.62 -13.35 -8.49
CA ARG A 217 -13.26 -12.04 -8.33
C ARG A 217 -14.00 -11.89 -7.00
N GLU A 218 -14.54 -12.96 -6.46
CA GLU A 218 -15.19 -12.96 -5.13
C GLU A 218 -14.20 -12.76 -3.96
N LEU A 219 -12.89 -12.94 -4.21
CA LEU A 219 -11.84 -12.86 -3.20
C LEU A 219 -10.96 -11.62 -3.33
N ALA A 220 -11.01 -10.91 -4.47
CA ALA A 220 -10.13 -9.77 -4.72
C ALA A 220 -10.83 -8.63 -5.46
N GLU A 221 -10.48 -7.39 -5.13
CA GLU A 221 -11.01 -6.17 -5.76
C GLU A 221 -10.29 -5.88 -7.09
N PHE A 222 -8.99 -6.17 -7.16
CA PHE A 222 -8.12 -5.86 -8.29
C PHE A 222 -7.45 -7.10 -8.85
N CYS A 223 -7.02 -7.00 -10.12
CA CYS A 223 -6.12 -7.93 -10.77
C CYS A 223 -4.88 -7.18 -11.24
N ASP A 224 -3.70 -7.78 -11.01
CA ASP A 224 -2.40 -7.23 -11.34
C ASP A 224 -1.60 -8.22 -12.21
N VAL A 225 -0.73 -7.71 -13.08
CA VAL A 225 0.14 -8.49 -13.97
C VAL A 225 1.55 -7.90 -13.94
N PHE A 226 2.57 -8.75 -13.88
CA PHE A 226 3.95 -8.32 -14.02
C PHE A 226 4.37 -8.28 -15.49
N CYS A 227 4.21 -7.11 -16.11
CA CYS A 227 4.57 -6.86 -17.49
C CYS A 227 6.04 -6.42 -17.59
N GLU A 228 6.94 -7.37 -17.79
CA GLU A 228 8.38 -7.11 -17.84
C GLU A 228 9.07 -8.14 -18.74
N GLU A 229 10.25 -7.80 -19.27
CA GLU A 229 11.05 -8.70 -20.10
C GLU A 229 11.38 -9.99 -19.34
N GLY A 230 11.09 -11.14 -19.97
CA GLY A 230 11.31 -12.45 -19.35
C GLY A 230 10.18 -12.92 -18.42
N VAL A 231 9.20 -12.06 -18.08
CA VAL A 231 8.03 -12.40 -17.26
C VAL A 231 6.78 -12.50 -18.14
N PHE A 232 5.89 -11.52 -18.17
CA PHE A 232 4.75 -11.50 -19.10
C PHE A 232 4.98 -10.43 -20.17
N THR A 233 4.70 -10.78 -21.41
CA THR A 233 4.76 -9.85 -22.55
C THR A 233 3.61 -8.84 -22.50
N ASP A 234 3.71 -7.74 -23.27
CA ASP A 234 2.61 -6.78 -23.46
C ASP A 234 1.32 -7.45 -23.93
N GLU A 235 1.41 -8.37 -24.89
CA GLU A 235 0.24 -9.08 -25.47
C GLU A 235 -0.42 -10.01 -24.43
N GLU A 236 0.37 -10.76 -23.66
CA GLU A 236 -0.14 -11.63 -22.59
C GLU A 236 -0.77 -10.80 -21.47
N SER A 237 -0.10 -9.72 -21.05
CA SER A 237 -0.56 -8.79 -20.03
C SER A 237 -1.88 -8.12 -20.43
N ARG A 238 -1.98 -7.67 -21.68
CA ARG A 238 -3.23 -7.14 -22.26
C ARG A 238 -4.35 -8.16 -22.20
N THR A 239 -4.09 -9.37 -22.65
CA THR A 239 -5.09 -10.44 -22.67
C THR A 239 -5.62 -10.75 -21.28
N ILE A 240 -4.73 -10.84 -20.29
CA ILE A 240 -5.10 -11.11 -18.90
C ILE A 240 -5.88 -9.93 -18.30
N LEU A 241 -5.40 -8.69 -18.47
CA LEU A 241 -6.05 -7.51 -17.88
C LEU A 241 -7.41 -7.22 -18.51
N GLU A 242 -7.57 -7.41 -19.83
CA GLU A 242 -8.88 -7.26 -20.50
C GLU A 242 -9.87 -8.34 -20.01
N ALA A 243 -9.42 -9.58 -19.85
CA ALA A 243 -10.24 -10.64 -19.28
C ALA A 243 -10.61 -10.35 -17.80
N ALA A 244 -9.67 -9.84 -17.00
CA ALA A 244 -9.91 -9.44 -15.62
C ALA A 244 -10.95 -8.31 -15.56
N ARG A 245 -10.87 -7.30 -16.44
CA ARG A 245 -11.87 -6.24 -16.55
C ARG A 245 -13.26 -6.81 -16.85
N ASN A 246 -13.36 -7.76 -17.79
CA ASN A 246 -14.62 -8.39 -18.16
C ASN A 246 -15.19 -9.22 -16.99
N ALA A 247 -14.34 -9.77 -16.12
CA ALA A 247 -14.73 -10.44 -14.89
C ALA A 247 -15.07 -9.46 -13.74
N GLY A 248 -14.90 -8.14 -13.95
CA GLY A 248 -15.28 -7.08 -12.99
C GLY A 248 -14.19 -6.64 -12.03
N PHE A 249 -12.93 -7.02 -12.25
CA PHE A 249 -11.80 -6.50 -11.45
C PHE A 249 -11.47 -5.05 -11.82
N GLY A 250 -11.02 -4.27 -10.85
CA GLY A 250 -10.15 -3.12 -11.08
C GLY A 250 -8.79 -3.61 -11.59
N LEU A 251 -8.09 -2.80 -12.38
CA LEU A 251 -6.83 -3.21 -13.01
C LEU A 251 -5.65 -2.47 -12.44
N LYS A 252 -4.56 -3.21 -12.19
CA LYS A 252 -3.23 -2.70 -11.83
C LYS A 252 -2.17 -3.39 -12.69
N ILE A 253 -0.94 -2.88 -12.70
CA ILE A 253 0.14 -3.47 -13.47
C ILE A 253 1.50 -3.12 -12.85
N HIS A 254 2.38 -4.12 -12.66
CA HIS A 254 3.81 -3.88 -12.48
C HIS A 254 4.40 -3.61 -13.86
N ALA A 255 5.04 -2.48 -14.03
CA ALA A 255 5.49 -2.00 -15.33
C ALA A 255 6.83 -1.25 -15.26
N ASP A 256 7.65 -1.45 -16.26
CA ASP A 256 8.90 -0.70 -16.47
C ASP A 256 9.80 -0.71 -15.21
N GLU A 257 9.89 -1.83 -14.50
CA GLU A 257 10.70 -1.95 -13.29
C GLU A 257 12.20 -1.89 -13.64
N PHE A 258 12.62 -2.63 -14.64
CA PHE A 258 14.02 -2.70 -15.06
C PHE A 258 14.30 -1.87 -16.31
N GLY A 259 13.31 -1.65 -17.18
CA GLY A 259 13.44 -0.89 -18.43
C GLY A 259 12.10 -0.50 -19.02
N ASP A 260 12.09 0.33 -20.10
CA ASP A 260 10.86 0.65 -20.84
C ASP A 260 10.49 -0.56 -21.74
N THR A 261 9.69 -1.46 -21.21
CA THR A 261 9.25 -2.70 -21.87
C THR A 261 7.86 -2.59 -22.50
N GLY A 262 7.24 -1.41 -22.43
CA GLY A 262 5.90 -1.16 -22.96
C GLY A 262 4.79 -1.30 -21.92
N GLY A 263 5.08 -1.82 -20.71
CA GLY A 263 4.09 -2.01 -19.65
C GLY A 263 3.41 -0.71 -19.23
N GLY A 264 4.18 0.39 -19.10
CA GLY A 264 3.62 1.70 -18.78
C GLY A 264 2.72 2.27 -19.90
N LYS A 265 3.02 2.01 -21.17
CA LYS A 265 2.15 2.40 -22.29
C LYS A 265 0.87 1.56 -22.30
N LEU A 266 0.98 0.26 -22.05
CA LEU A 266 -0.17 -0.64 -21.90
C LEU A 266 -1.08 -0.18 -20.75
N ALA A 267 -0.49 0.20 -19.61
CA ALA A 267 -1.20 0.77 -18.48
C ALA A 267 -2.07 1.97 -18.88
N ALA A 268 -1.48 2.90 -19.66
CA ALA A 268 -2.17 4.07 -20.16
C ALA A 268 -3.30 3.72 -21.13
N GLU A 269 -3.07 2.81 -22.07
CA GLU A 269 -4.07 2.35 -23.04
C GLU A 269 -5.26 1.68 -22.36
N LEU A 270 -4.98 0.83 -21.38
CA LEU A 270 -6.01 0.13 -20.60
C LEU A 270 -6.62 1.01 -19.51
N ARG A 271 -6.09 2.19 -19.23
CA ARG A 271 -6.54 3.07 -18.14
C ARG A 271 -6.68 2.30 -16.83
N VAL A 272 -5.62 1.61 -16.44
CA VAL A 272 -5.56 0.93 -15.14
C VAL A 272 -5.61 1.96 -14.01
N ILE A 273 -5.94 1.55 -12.78
CA ILE A 273 -5.98 2.49 -11.66
C ILE A 273 -4.57 2.94 -11.27
N SER A 274 -3.62 2.00 -11.26
CA SER A 274 -2.21 2.31 -11.01
C SER A 274 -1.28 1.49 -11.88
N ALA A 275 -0.13 2.09 -12.23
CA ALA A 275 1.02 1.45 -12.82
C ALA A 275 2.17 1.57 -11.81
N ASP A 276 2.73 0.43 -11.42
CA ASP A 276 3.59 0.33 -10.26
C ASP A 276 5.05 0.11 -10.71
N HIS A 277 6.07 0.55 -9.93
CA HIS A 277 7.52 0.65 -10.19
C HIS A 277 7.93 1.84 -11.07
N LEU A 278 7.79 1.77 -12.36
CA LEU A 278 8.04 2.83 -13.36
C LEU A 278 9.49 3.40 -13.37
N ALA A 279 10.48 2.62 -12.88
CA ALA A 279 11.86 3.10 -12.83
C ALA A 279 12.45 3.31 -14.23
N GLY A 280 12.08 2.47 -15.20
CA GLY A 280 12.50 2.55 -16.60
C GLY A 280 11.65 3.46 -17.49
N SER A 281 10.59 4.05 -16.99
CA SER A 281 9.62 4.79 -17.81
C SER A 281 10.21 6.03 -18.50
N THR A 282 9.98 6.13 -19.81
CA THR A 282 10.38 7.28 -20.64
C THR A 282 9.47 8.48 -20.43
N LEU A 283 9.86 9.65 -20.98
CA LEU A 283 9.02 10.84 -20.95
C LEU A 283 7.69 10.61 -21.68
N GLU A 284 7.71 9.89 -22.79
CA GLU A 284 6.52 9.55 -23.55
C GLU A 284 5.54 8.70 -22.73
N THR A 285 6.06 7.69 -22.02
CA THR A 285 5.28 6.83 -21.13
C THR A 285 4.68 7.63 -19.96
N ILE A 286 5.48 8.50 -19.32
CA ILE A 286 5.01 9.40 -18.25
C ILE A 286 3.83 10.29 -18.72
N GLN A 287 3.93 10.83 -19.95
CA GLN A 287 2.86 11.67 -20.52
C GLN A 287 1.62 10.86 -20.86
N ALA A 288 1.77 9.65 -21.39
CA ALA A 288 0.66 8.75 -21.68
C ALA A 288 -0.11 8.36 -20.41
N LEU A 289 0.60 7.99 -19.33
CA LEU A 289 0.02 7.68 -18.02
C LEU A 289 -0.75 8.87 -17.45
N ARG A 290 -0.16 10.08 -17.47
CA ARG A 290 -0.84 11.31 -17.05
C ARG A 290 -2.13 11.53 -17.83
N ASP A 291 -2.08 11.46 -19.16
CA ASP A 291 -3.23 11.79 -20.04
C ASP A 291 -4.36 10.75 -19.90
N SER A 292 -4.05 9.54 -19.48
CA SER A 292 -5.02 8.48 -19.19
C SER A 292 -5.56 8.49 -17.76
N GLY A 293 -4.97 9.31 -16.87
CA GLY A 293 -5.38 9.41 -15.45
C GLY A 293 -4.89 8.27 -14.57
N VAL A 294 -3.88 7.53 -15.01
CA VAL A 294 -3.25 6.45 -14.23
C VAL A 294 -2.37 7.05 -13.13
N ILE A 295 -2.39 6.47 -11.93
CA ILE A 295 -1.50 6.85 -10.82
C ILE A 295 -0.23 6.00 -10.89
N GLY A 296 0.95 6.63 -10.88
CA GLY A 296 2.22 5.92 -10.75
C GLY A 296 2.49 5.59 -9.28
N VAL A 297 2.61 4.32 -8.92
CA VAL A 297 3.03 3.89 -7.58
C VAL A 297 4.52 3.57 -7.60
N LEU A 298 5.31 4.41 -6.94
CA LEU A 298 6.76 4.30 -6.94
C LEU A 298 7.25 3.52 -5.72
N LEU A 299 8.18 2.61 -5.92
CA LEU A 299 8.61 1.60 -4.94
C LEU A 299 10.11 1.75 -4.62
N PRO A 300 10.53 2.81 -3.88
CA PRO A 300 11.95 3.10 -3.67
C PRO A 300 12.68 2.07 -2.79
N GLY A 301 11.95 1.19 -2.11
CA GLY A 301 12.53 0.06 -1.38
C GLY A 301 13.15 -0.98 -2.28
N THR A 302 12.53 -1.25 -3.43
CA THR A 302 12.93 -2.31 -4.36
C THR A 302 14.34 -2.09 -4.94
N PRO A 303 14.68 -0.94 -5.58
CA PRO A 303 16.03 -0.70 -6.04
C PRO A 303 17.08 -0.76 -4.91
N LEU A 304 16.75 -0.28 -3.70
CA LEU A 304 17.65 -0.43 -2.55
C LEU A 304 17.92 -1.91 -2.23
N ALA A 305 16.87 -2.74 -2.19
CA ALA A 305 16.97 -4.16 -1.84
C ALA A 305 17.73 -5.00 -2.88
N ILE A 306 17.69 -4.60 -4.15
CA ILE A 306 18.47 -5.25 -5.23
C ILE A 306 19.82 -4.58 -5.49
N LEU A 307 20.26 -3.66 -4.61
CA LEU A 307 21.52 -2.92 -4.71
C LEU A 307 21.67 -2.10 -6.02
N SER A 308 20.57 -1.58 -6.54
CA SER A 308 20.50 -0.75 -7.73
C SER A 308 20.49 0.74 -7.38
N ASP A 309 21.15 1.55 -8.21
CA ASP A 309 21.06 3.00 -8.17
C ASP A 309 19.94 3.56 -9.09
N HIS A 310 19.22 2.68 -9.77
CA HIS A 310 18.18 3.05 -10.72
C HIS A 310 16.82 3.20 -10.03
N PHE A 311 16.50 4.42 -9.59
CA PHE A 311 15.24 4.78 -8.96
C PHE A 311 14.29 5.43 -9.98
N ALA A 312 12.98 5.29 -9.76
CA ALA A 312 11.97 5.95 -10.56
C ALA A 312 12.18 7.48 -10.59
N PRO A 313 12.04 8.14 -11.76
CA PRO A 313 12.37 9.56 -11.94
C PRO A 313 11.25 10.48 -11.39
N ALA A 314 10.96 10.42 -10.07
CA ALA A 314 9.85 11.13 -9.43
C ALA A 314 9.80 12.63 -9.76
N ARG A 315 10.96 13.33 -9.75
CA ARG A 315 11.00 14.76 -10.11
C ARG A 315 10.48 15.03 -11.53
N LYS A 316 10.85 14.16 -12.47
CA LYS A 316 10.39 14.28 -13.87
C LYS A 316 8.89 13.97 -13.98
N MET A 317 8.39 12.98 -13.21
CA MET A 317 6.98 12.62 -13.17
C MET A 317 6.14 13.77 -12.58
N ILE A 318 6.53 14.31 -11.42
CA ILE A 318 5.86 15.46 -10.79
C ILE A 318 5.86 16.69 -11.72
N ALA A 319 7.01 17.01 -12.34
CA ALA A 319 7.11 18.13 -13.26
C ALA A 319 6.22 17.98 -14.51
N ASN A 320 5.84 16.76 -14.87
CA ASN A 320 4.91 16.48 -15.97
C ASN A 320 3.47 16.23 -15.50
N ASN A 321 3.15 16.52 -14.23
CA ASN A 321 1.83 16.36 -13.63
C ASN A 321 1.30 14.90 -13.66
N LEU A 322 2.18 13.90 -13.66
CA LEU A 322 1.76 12.53 -13.38
C LEU A 322 1.43 12.44 -11.88
N PRO A 323 0.23 11.99 -11.49
CA PRO A 323 -0.05 11.70 -10.09
C PRO A 323 0.81 10.53 -9.64
N ILE A 324 1.51 10.70 -8.52
CA ILE A 324 2.33 9.63 -7.96
C ILE A 324 1.93 9.31 -6.51
N ALA A 325 2.03 8.04 -6.18
CA ALA A 325 2.02 7.49 -4.84
C ALA A 325 3.35 6.79 -4.56
N ILE A 326 3.60 6.44 -3.30
CA ILE A 326 4.74 5.62 -2.87
C ILE A 326 4.25 4.48 -1.99
N ALA A 327 4.90 3.32 -2.07
CA ALA A 327 4.54 2.14 -1.31
C ALA A 327 5.79 1.30 -0.96
N THR A 328 5.63 0.32 -0.06
CA THR A 328 6.74 -0.47 0.46
C THR A 328 7.25 -1.52 -0.52
N ASP A 329 6.36 -2.08 -1.33
CA ASP A 329 6.62 -3.34 -2.04
C ASP A 329 7.08 -4.43 -1.06
N CYS A 330 6.43 -4.51 0.12
CA CYS A 330 6.79 -5.49 1.15
C CYS A 330 6.67 -6.90 0.61
N ASN A 331 7.80 -7.53 0.38
CA ASN A 331 7.93 -8.88 -0.16
C ASN A 331 9.24 -9.53 0.32
N PRO A 332 9.49 -10.83 0.08
CA PRO A 332 10.71 -11.49 0.55
C PRO A 332 12.03 -10.91 0.03
N ASN A 333 12.01 -10.20 -1.09
CA ASN A 333 13.19 -9.56 -1.67
C ASN A 333 13.40 -8.13 -1.17
N CYS A 334 12.28 -7.40 -0.97
CA CYS A 334 12.23 -6.04 -0.41
C CYS A 334 11.48 -6.10 0.92
N TYR A 335 12.16 -6.58 1.98
CA TYR A 335 11.50 -6.88 3.25
C TYR A 335 11.51 -5.64 4.16
N THR A 336 10.54 -4.77 3.96
CA THR A 336 10.26 -3.63 4.84
C THR A 336 8.76 -3.39 4.96
N GLU A 337 8.29 -3.16 6.19
CA GLU A 337 6.91 -2.76 6.50
C GLU A 337 6.81 -1.26 6.86
N SER A 338 7.91 -0.49 6.67
CA SER A 338 7.98 0.88 7.14
C SER A 338 7.69 1.91 6.04
N MET A 339 6.47 2.42 5.99
CA MET A 339 6.13 3.58 5.13
C MET A 339 6.97 4.82 5.44
N GLN A 340 7.45 5.00 6.69
CA GLN A 340 8.37 6.09 7.02
C GLN A 340 9.72 5.94 6.30
N LEU A 341 10.27 4.70 6.23
CA LEU A 341 11.48 4.44 5.45
C LEU A 341 11.24 4.75 3.96
N ILE A 342 10.08 4.39 3.43
CA ILE A 342 9.72 4.66 2.03
C ILE A 342 9.67 6.17 1.76
N GLN A 343 9.06 6.96 2.66
CA GLN A 343 9.07 8.42 2.57
C GLN A 343 10.51 8.98 2.59
N GLN A 344 11.36 8.45 3.45
CA GLN A 344 12.77 8.85 3.56
C GLN A 344 13.51 8.55 2.26
N LEU A 345 13.35 7.35 1.70
CA LEU A 345 13.95 6.99 0.41
C LEU A 345 13.43 7.86 -0.74
N ALA A 346 12.13 8.16 -0.77
CA ALA A 346 11.56 9.07 -1.75
C ALA A 346 12.19 10.48 -1.69
N VAL A 347 12.46 10.98 -0.49
CA VAL A 347 13.15 12.27 -0.31
C VAL A 347 14.62 12.18 -0.69
N PHE A 348 15.38 11.23 -0.14
CA PHE A 348 16.83 11.18 -0.28
C PHE A 348 17.30 10.62 -1.63
N ARG A 349 16.56 9.71 -2.25
CA ARG A 349 16.95 9.03 -3.48
C ARG A 349 16.20 9.52 -4.72
N MET A 350 14.94 9.95 -4.55
CA MET A 350 14.11 10.38 -5.68
C MET A 350 13.89 11.90 -5.71
N GLY A 351 14.42 12.64 -4.72
CA GLY A 351 14.40 14.10 -4.66
C GLY A 351 13.02 14.70 -4.39
N MET A 352 12.09 13.95 -3.81
CA MET A 352 10.80 14.48 -3.38
C MET A 352 10.96 15.38 -2.15
N THR A 353 10.07 16.36 -1.98
CA THR A 353 10.00 17.13 -0.75
C THR A 353 9.25 16.37 0.34
N PRO A 354 9.40 16.73 1.64
CA PRO A 354 8.61 16.11 2.72
C PRO A 354 7.09 16.20 2.49
N ALA A 355 6.60 17.31 1.93
CA ALA A 355 5.18 17.48 1.61
C ALA A 355 4.74 16.52 0.48
N GLU A 356 5.52 16.44 -0.60
CA GLU A 356 5.23 15.52 -1.71
C GLU A 356 5.23 14.07 -1.25
N SER A 357 6.17 13.67 -0.37
CA SER A 357 6.21 12.30 0.16
C SER A 357 5.02 12.00 1.08
N LEU A 358 4.56 12.98 1.88
CA LEU A 358 3.36 12.81 2.71
C LEU A 358 2.11 12.65 1.84
N VAL A 359 1.93 13.48 0.81
CA VAL A 359 0.81 13.37 -0.15
C VAL A 359 0.83 12.02 -0.86
N ALA A 360 2.02 11.57 -1.29
CA ALA A 360 2.20 10.33 -2.03
C ALA A 360 1.97 9.06 -1.17
N SER A 361 2.18 9.14 0.15
CA SER A 361 1.98 8.03 1.09
C SER A 361 0.62 8.06 1.81
N THR A 362 -0.25 9.00 1.44
CA THR A 362 -1.57 9.18 2.07
C THR A 362 -2.66 9.26 1.01
N ILE A 363 -3.09 10.46 0.61
CA ILE A 363 -4.26 10.62 -0.26
C ILE A 363 -4.06 10.05 -1.67
N ASN A 364 -2.88 10.25 -2.31
CA ASN A 364 -2.63 9.68 -3.63
C ASN A 364 -2.53 8.15 -3.58
N ALA A 365 -1.92 7.59 -2.51
CA ALA A 365 -1.87 6.16 -2.29
C ALA A 365 -3.27 5.56 -2.03
N ALA A 366 -4.14 6.25 -1.28
CA ALA A 366 -5.53 5.84 -1.10
C ALA A 366 -6.27 5.77 -2.43
N LEU A 367 -6.12 6.79 -3.28
CA LEU A 367 -6.74 6.83 -4.60
C LEU A 367 -6.18 5.76 -5.55
N ALA A 368 -4.89 5.38 -5.42
CA ALA A 368 -4.28 4.29 -6.21
C ALA A 368 -4.85 2.90 -5.90
N ILE A 369 -5.57 2.76 -4.79
CA ILE A 369 -6.29 1.55 -4.39
C ILE A 369 -7.82 1.77 -4.33
N GLY A 370 -8.33 2.81 -4.99
CA GLY A 370 -9.76 3.07 -5.13
C GLY A 370 -10.47 3.58 -3.86
N LYS A 371 -9.74 4.04 -2.84
CA LYS A 371 -10.33 4.59 -1.60
C LYS A 371 -10.36 6.12 -1.66
N THR A 372 -11.52 6.73 -1.38
CA THR A 372 -11.75 8.18 -1.52
C THR A 372 -12.14 8.87 -0.22
N ASP A 373 -12.15 8.12 0.89
CA ASP A 373 -12.62 8.57 2.21
C ASP A 373 -11.51 8.74 3.25
N ARG A 374 -10.25 8.54 2.85
CA ARG A 374 -9.07 8.51 3.72
C ARG A 374 -7.84 9.17 3.10
N GLY A 375 -6.76 9.27 3.87
CA GLY A 375 -5.49 9.88 3.43
C GLY A 375 -5.45 11.39 3.60
N CYS A 376 -6.47 12.00 4.24
CA CYS A 376 -6.40 13.37 4.73
C CYS A 376 -7.18 13.52 6.06
N ILE A 377 -6.89 14.60 6.79
CA ILE A 377 -7.58 15.00 8.01
C ILE A 377 -8.52 16.14 7.64
N ALA A 378 -9.83 15.84 7.56
CA ALA A 378 -10.87 16.82 7.24
C ALA A 378 -12.21 16.36 7.81
N GLU A 379 -13.11 17.31 8.05
CA GLU A 379 -14.45 17.01 8.54
C GLU A 379 -15.21 16.05 7.61
N GLY A 380 -15.82 15.03 8.19
CA GLY A 380 -16.55 13.98 7.48
C GLY A 380 -15.67 12.88 6.89
N TRP A 381 -14.32 12.98 7.00
CA TRP A 381 -13.40 11.95 6.55
C TRP A 381 -13.17 10.90 7.63
N LYS A 382 -12.71 9.75 7.19
CA LYS A 382 -12.40 8.63 8.07
C LYS A 382 -11.31 9.02 9.06
N ALA A 383 -11.49 8.67 10.33
CA ALA A 383 -10.56 8.96 11.40
C ALA A 383 -9.43 7.93 11.47
N ASP A 384 -8.59 7.94 10.45
CA ASP A 384 -7.33 7.18 10.35
C ASP A 384 -6.18 8.18 10.53
N LEU A 385 -5.57 8.22 11.72
CA LEU A 385 -4.65 9.27 12.15
C LEU A 385 -3.42 8.68 12.82
N LEU A 386 -2.31 9.40 12.73
CA LEU A 386 -1.07 9.12 13.45
C LEU A 386 -0.73 10.27 14.39
N ILE A 387 -0.44 9.95 15.63
CA ILE A 387 0.17 10.86 16.60
C ILE A 387 1.68 10.56 16.59
N CYS A 388 2.47 11.54 16.17
CA CYS A 388 3.91 11.41 16.04
C CYS A 388 4.64 12.25 17.10
N ASP A 389 5.60 11.65 17.82
CA ASP A 389 6.43 12.33 18.81
C ASP A 389 7.55 13.13 18.11
N ILE A 390 7.15 14.19 17.43
CA ILE A 390 8.02 15.11 16.69
C ILE A 390 7.47 16.54 16.78
N PRO A 391 8.35 17.57 16.73
CA PRO A 391 7.91 18.96 16.81
C PRO A 391 7.43 19.57 15.48
N ASP A 392 7.71 18.91 14.34
CA ASP A 392 7.37 19.35 12.98
C ASP A 392 7.31 18.13 12.06
N TYR A 393 6.28 18.05 11.18
CA TYR A 393 6.05 16.86 10.33
C TYR A 393 7.25 16.51 9.44
N ARG A 394 8.12 17.47 9.10
CA ARG A 394 9.32 17.23 8.28
C ARG A 394 10.31 16.29 8.95
N HIS A 395 10.21 16.07 10.25
CA HIS A 395 11.01 15.07 10.97
C HIS A 395 10.72 13.64 10.53
N LEU A 396 9.54 13.33 9.99
CA LEU A 396 9.23 12.02 9.41
C LEU A 396 10.26 11.59 8.36
N THR A 397 10.79 12.57 7.61
CA THR A 397 11.79 12.32 6.57
C THR A 397 13.19 12.82 6.93
N TYR A 398 13.31 13.88 7.72
CA TYR A 398 14.60 14.46 8.10
C TYR A 398 15.36 13.60 9.10
N HIS A 399 14.68 13.13 10.16
CA HIS A 399 15.26 12.27 11.19
C HIS A 399 15.03 10.80 10.82
N PHE A 400 15.85 10.31 9.89
CA PHE A 400 15.68 9.01 9.25
C PHE A 400 16.11 7.84 10.13
N GLY A 401 15.54 6.64 9.85
CA GLY A 401 15.87 5.40 10.54
C GLY A 401 15.21 5.24 11.91
N ILE A 402 14.32 6.16 12.30
CA ILE A 402 13.57 6.14 13.55
C ILE A 402 12.07 6.02 13.26
N ASN A 403 11.37 5.24 14.06
CA ASN A 403 9.92 5.25 14.07
C ASN A 403 9.44 6.41 14.97
N HIS A 404 8.75 7.38 14.37
CA HIS A 404 8.21 8.55 15.06
C HIS A 404 6.74 8.39 15.45
N VAL A 405 6.07 7.33 15.00
CA VAL A 405 4.67 7.06 15.35
C VAL A 405 4.60 6.56 16.79
N GLU A 406 3.89 7.30 17.62
CA GLU A 406 3.61 6.92 19.01
C GLU A 406 2.25 6.24 19.14
N THR A 407 1.24 6.75 18.42
CA THR A 407 -0.11 6.23 18.50
C THR A 407 -0.73 6.15 17.09
N VAL A 408 -1.37 5.03 16.81
CA VAL A 408 -2.12 4.80 15.57
C VAL A 408 -3.60 4.79 15.91
N ILE A 409 -4.39 5.55 15.17
CA ILE A 409 -5.85 5.57 15.25
C ILE A 409 -6.41 5.09 13.92
N ILE A 410 -7.26 4.07 13.96
CA ILE A 410 -7.94 3.49 12.79
C ILE A 410 -9.43 3.38 13.09
N ASP A 411 -10.26 3.84 12.18
CA ASP A 411 -11.71 3.90 12.39
C ASP A 411 -12.09 4.61 13.72
N GLY A 412 -11.33 5.67 14.08
CA GLY A 412 -11.53 6.40 15.30
C GLY A 412 -11.18 5.61 16.58
N LYS A 413 -10.45 4.51 16.48
CA LYS A 413 -10.04 3.68 17.62
C LYS A 413 -8.52 3.68 17.75
N VAL A 414 -8.02 3.85 18.96
CA VAL A 414 -6.59 3.65 19.24
C VAL A 414 -6.26 2.17 19.07
N ILE A 415 -5.24 1.88 18.29
CA ILE A 415 -4.79 0.53 18.00
C ILE A 415 -3.58 0.19 18.87
N ASP A 416 -3.68 -0.92 19.59
CA ASP A 416 -2.58 -1.54 20.30
C ASP A 416 -2.03 -2.69 19.44
N ALA A 417 -0.97 -2.43 18.67
CA ALA A 417 -0.41 -3.34 17.66
C ALA A 417 0.94 -3.93 18.07
#